data_b3f8823227c37d200a4676047f4a5404
#
_entry.id   b3f8823227c37d200a4676047f4a5404
#
_cell.length_a   1.000
_cell.length_b   1.000
_cell.length_c   1.000
_cell.angle_alpha   90.00
_cell.angle_beta   90.00
_cell.angle_gamma   90.00
#
_symmetry.space_group_name_H-M   'P 1'
#
loop_
_entity.id
_entity.type
_entity.pdbx_description
1 polymer ?
#
loop_
_entity_poly.entity_id
_entity_poly.type
_entity_poly.pdbx_seq_one_letter_code
_entity_poly.pdbx_strand_id
1 'polypeptide(L)'
;MALDELSECVPAPGRVEHALEERELAEAIDRFLRTLPERECSMFLRRYWYVDSVQSIAARYAIKENTAKSILFRTREKLRRYLAGEGIIV
;
A
#
# COMPACT_ATOMS: atom_id res chain seq x y z
N MET A 1 13.09 2.92 3.76
CA MET A 1 12.06 3.93 3.52
C MET A 1 10.74 3.28 3.11
N ALA A 2 9.66 3.99 3.36
CA ALA A 2 8.32 3.46 3.05
C ALA A 2 8.13 3.16 1.57
N LEU A 3 8.71 3.97 0.69
CA LEU A 3 8.60 3.76 -0.76
C LEU A 3 9.28 2.46 -1.19
N ASP A 4 10.35 2.05 -0.50
CA ASP A 4 11.04 0.81 -0.82
C ASP A 4 10.15 -0.39 -0.49
N GLU A 5 9.41 -0.32 0.62
CA GLU A 5 8.46 -1.35 0.98
C GLU A 5 7.35 -1.47 -0.06
N LEU A 6 6.83 -0.33 -0.49
CA LEU A 6 5.73 -0.29 -1.46
C LEU A 6 6.17 -0.75 -2.84
N SER A 7 7.40 -0.46 -3.23
CA SER A 7 7.92 -0.83 -4.54
C SER A 7 7.98 -2.35 -4.75
N GLU A 8 7.96 -3.13 -3.69
CA GLU A 8 7.87 -4.58 -3.78
C GLU A 8 6.49 -5.06 -4.21
N CYS A 9 5.48 -4.20 -4.10
CA CYS A 9 4.09 -4.56 -4.34
C CYS A 9 3.53 -3.94 -5.62
N VAL A 10 4.13 -2.87 -6.11
CA VAL A 10 3.63 -2.14 -7.28
C VAL A 10 4.77 -1.90 -8.26
N PRO A 11 4.47 -1.74 -9.55
CA PRO A 11 5.49 -1.42 -10.55
C PRO A 11 6.14 -0.08 -10.21
N ALA A 12 7.46 0.01 -10.43
CA ALA A 12 8.16 1.27 -10.28
C ALA A 12 7.63 2.28 -11.31
N PRO A 13 7.50 3.57 -10.95
CA PRO A 13 7.00 4.57 -11.90
C PRO A 13 7.73 4.58 -13.24
N GLY A 14 9.03 4.33 -13.25
CA GLY A 14 9.82 4.30 -14.48
C GLY A 14 9.56 3.10 -15.38
N ARG A 15 8.81 2.11 -14.92
CA ARG A 15 8.44 0.94 -15.72
C ARG A 15 7.11 1.11 -16.44
N VAL A 16 6.37 2.15 -16.11
CA VAL A 16 5.10 2.43 -16.74
C VAL A 16 5.39 3.35 -17.92
N GLU A 17 5.21 2.85 -19.12
CA GLU A 17 5.57 3.56 -20.35
C GLU A 17 4.56 4.59 -20.80
N HIS A 18 3.31 4.45 -20.39
CA HIS A 18 2.22 5.31 -20.85
C HIS A 18 1.43 5.89 -19.69
N ALA A 19 1.01 7.15 -19.85
CA ALA A 19 0.17 7.81 -18.86
C ALA A 19 -1.12 7.02 -18.58
N LEU A 20 -1.64 6.31 -19.60
CA LEU A 20 -2.82 5.47 -19.45
C LEU A 20 -2.57 4.33 -18.47
N GLU A 21 -1.40 3.70 -18.57
CA GLU A 21 -1.04 2.60 -17.68
C GLU A 21 -0.86 3.08 -16.25
N GLU A 22 -0.29 4.27 -16.08
CA GLU A 22 -0.17 4.89 -14.76
C GLU A 22 -1.53 5.17 -14.15
N ARG A 23 -2.46 5.63 -14.97
CA ARG A 23 -3.83 5.88 -14.52
C ARG A 23 -4.51 4.58 -14.12
N GLU A 24 -4.34 3.53 -14.91
CA GLU A 24 -4.91 2.22 -14.60
C GLU A 24 -4.39 1.68 -13.28
N LEU A 25 -3.10 1.83 -13.02
CA LEU A 25 -2.49 1.43 -11.76
C LEU A 25 -3.07 2.24 -10.60
N ALA A 26 -3.14 3.55 -10.74
CA ALA A 26 -3.67 4.43 -9.70
C ALA A 26 -5.14 4.08 -9.39
N GLU A 27 -5.93 3.83 -10.42
CA GLU A 27 -7.33 3.45 -10.24
C GLU A 27 -7.47 2.09 -9.56
N ALA A 28 -6.59 1.14 -9.92
CA ALA A 28 -6.60 -0.18 -9.29
C ALA A 28 -6.26 -0.08 -7.80
N ILE A 29 -5.27 0.72 -7.46
CA ILE A 29 -4.89 0.93 -6.06
C ILE A 29 -6.04 1.60 -5.30
N ASP A 30 -6.70 2.59 -5.90
CA ASP A 30 -7.83 3.25 -5.29
C ASP A 30 -8.97 2.26 -5.01
N ARG A 31 -9.29 1.40 -5.99
CA ARG A 31 -10.31 0.37 -5.78
C ARG A 31 -9.92 -0.60 -4.68
N PHE A 32 -8.64 -0.98 -4.63
CA PHE A 32 -8.14 -1.85 -3.57
C PHE A 32 -8.33 -1.23 -2.20
N LEU A 33 -7.96 0.04 -2.03
CA LEU A 33 -8.09 0.73 -0.75
C LEU A 33 -9.53 0.76 -0.26
N ARG A 34 -10.49 0.84 -1.18
CA ARG A 34 -11.91 0.85 -0.85
C ARG A 34 -12.40 -0.51 -0.34
N THR A 35 -11.67 -1.58 -0.59
CA THR A 35 -12.03 -2.91 -0.09
C THR A 35 -11.53 -3.18 1.32
N LEU A 36 -10.64 -2.33 1.83
CA LEU A 36 -10.03 -2.54 3.14
C LEU A 36 -10.90 -2.02 4.27
N PRO A 37 -10.83 -2.66 5.45
CA PRO A 37 -11.41 -2.06 6.65
C PRO A 37 -10.83 -0.68 6.86
N GLU A 38 -11.61 0.22 7.45
CA GLU A 38 -11.21 1.62 7.62
C GLU A 38 -9.85 1.77 8.31
N ARG A 39 -9.61 1.00 9.36
CA ARG A 39 -8.35 1.07 10.10
C ARG A 39 -7.15 0.70 9.23
N GLU A 40 -7.26 -0.39 8.48
CA GLU A 40 -6.17 -0.85 7.62
C GLU A 40 -5.91 0.13 6.49
N CYS A 41 -6.96 0.66 5.89
CA CYS A 41 -6.85 1.68 4.84
C CYS A 41 -6.15 2.92 5.39
N SER A 42 -6.57 3.39 6.55
CA SER A 42 -5.99 4.57 7.18
C SER A 42 -4.52 4.37 7.52
N MET A 43 -4.16 3.22 8.07
CA MET A 43 -2.77 2.90 8.40
C MET A 43 -1.90 2.86 7.13
N PHE A 44 -2.41 2.26 6.07
CA PHE A 44 -1.72 2.17 4.80
C PHE A 44 -1.45 3.57 4.23
N LEU A 45 -2.47 4.43 4.21
CA LEU A 45 -2.32 5.80 3.71
C LEU A 45 -1.33 6.59 4.54
N ARG A 46 -1.35 6.45 5.87
CA ARG A 46 -0.40 7.15 6.72
C ARG A 46 1.02 6.71 6.46
N ARG A 47 1.25 5.43 6.23
CA ARG A 47 2.59 4.92 5.98
C ARG A 47 3.14 5.37 4.63
N TYR A 48 2.33 5.27 3.59
CA TYR A 48 2.83 5.42 2.22
C TYR A 48 2.47 6.74 1.56
N TRP A 49 1.47 7.44 2.05
CA TRP A 49 1.07 8.73 1.52
C TRP A 49 1.61 9.88 2.37
N TYR A 50 1.45 9.77 3.69
CA TYR A 50 1.93 10.79 4.62
C TYR A 50 3.33 10.51 5.14
N VAL A 51 3.88 9.35 4.82
CA VAL A 51 5.23 8.93 5.20
C VAL A 51 5.44 8.93 6.71
N ASP A 52 4.42 8.54 7.46
CA ASP A 52 4.53 8.41 8.92
C ASP A 52 5.40 7.20 9.26
N SER A 53 6.13 7.30 10.37
CA SER A 53 6.91 6.16 10.85
C SER A 53 5.99 5.09 11.42
N VAL A 54 6.48 3.85 11.44
CA VAL A 54 5.73 2.75 12.04
C VAL A 54 5.47 3.03 13.52
N GLN A 55 6.43 3.64 14.22
CA GLN A 55 6.28 4.02 15.63
C GLN A 55 5.12 5.01 15.81
N SER A 56 5.05 6.01 14.94
CA SER A 56 4.00 7.02 14.98
C SER A 56 2.63 6.39 14.73
N ILE A 57 2.54 5.49 13.77
CA ILE A 57 1.30 4.79 13.45
C ILE A 57 0.87 3.91 14.63
N ALA A 58 1.79 3.17 15.22
CA ALA A 58 1.50 2.32 16.37
C ALA A 58 0.96 3.13 17.54
N ALA A 59 1.58 4.27 17.81
CA ALA A 59 1.13 5.16 18.89
C ALA A 59 -0.28 5.70 18.62
N ARG A 60 -0.56 6.09 17.36
CA ARG A 60 -1.85 6.64 16.98
C ARG A 60 -2.98 5.64 17.18
N TYR A 61 -2.73 4.38 16.86
CA TYR A 61 -3.75 3.34 16.95
C TYR A 61 -3.68 2.55 18.26
N ALA A 62 -2.82 2.94 19.17
CA ALA A 62 -2.64 2.29 20.48
C ALA A 62 -2.36 0.79 20.34
N ILE A 63 -1.46 0.45 19.44
CA ILE A 63 -1.01 -0.92 19.21
C ILE A 63 0.52 -0.98 19.30
N LYS A 64 1.04 -2.19 19.42
CA LYS A 64 2.47 -2.40 19.45
C LYS A 64 3.07 -2.18 18.07
N GLU A 65 4.32 -1.73 18.04
CA GLU A 65 5.03 -1.50 16.77
C GLU A 65 5.06 -2.75 15.88
N ASN A 66 5.33 -3.91 16.49
CA ASN A 66 5.34 -5.16 15.72
C ASN A 66 3.96 -5.51 15.16
N THR A 67 2.89 -5.16 15.87
CA THR A 67 1.53 -5.35 15.38
C THR A 67 1.28 -4.45 14.17
N ALA A 68 1.71 -3.20 14.25
CA ALA A 68 1.59 -2.27 13.12
C ALA A 68 2.35 -2.78 11.91
N LYS A 69 3.57 -3.26 12.09
CA LYS A 69 4.37 -3.85 11.01
C LYS A 69 3.68 -5.03 10.37
N SER A 70 3.09 -5.90 11.17
CA SER A 70 2.37 -7.09 10.66
C SER A 70 1.15 -6.70 9.85
N ILE A 71 0.39 -5.72 10.33
CA ILE A 71 -0.81 -5.26 9.62
C ILE A 71 -0.40 -4.65 8.26
N LEU A 72 0.62 -3.81 8.25
CA LEU A 72 1.11 -3.19 7.01
C LEU A 72 1.64 -4.23 6.04
N PHE A 73 2.38 -5.22 6.54
CA PHE A 73 2.89 -6.30 5.71
C PHE A 73 1.74 -7.07 5.03
N ARG A 74 0.73 -7.46 5.82
CA ARG A 74 -0.42 -8.18 5.28
C ARG A 74 -1.19 -7.35 4.26
N THR A 75 -1.30 -6.04 4.49
CA THR A 75 -1.97 -5.14 3.56
C THR A 75 -1.21 -5.07 2.24
N ARG A 76 0.13 -5.00 2.29
CA ARG A 76 0.96 -5.01 1.09
C ARG A 76 0.80 -6.31 0.31
N GLU A 77 0.72 -7.44 1.02
CA GLU A 77 0.52 -8.74 0.37
C GLU A 77 -0.86 -8.84 -0.28
N LYS A 78 -1.87 -8.28 0.35
CA LYS A 78 -3.21 -8.20 -0.24
C LYS A 78 -3.19 -7.35 -1.51
N LEU A 79 -2.45 -6.24 -1.49
CA LEU A 79 -2.32 -5.36 -2.66
C LEU A 79 -1.65 -6.10 -3.82
N ARG A 80 -0.57 -6.82 -3.54
CA ARG A 80 0.13 -7.60 -4.56
C ARG A 80 -0.80 -8.58 -5.24
N ARG A 81 -1.59 -9.32 -4.45
CA ARG A 81 -2.55 -10.30 -5.00
C ARG A 81 -3.65 -9.61 -5.78
N TYR A 82 -4.13 -8.48 -5.29
CA TYR A 82 -5.18 -7.73 -5.97
C TYR A 82 -4.69 -7.26 -7.34
N LEU A 83 -3.49 -6.69 -7.40
CA LEU A 83 -2.93 -6.22 -8.66
C LEU A 83 -2.69 -7.37 -9.63
N ALA A 84 -2.21 -8.50 -9.13
CA ALA A 84 -2.03 -9.69 -9.97
C ALA A 84 -3.37 -10.15 -10.56
N GLY A 85 -4.44 -10.10 -9.77
CA GLY A 85 -5.78 -10.45 -10.23
C GLY A 85 -6.32 -9.48 -11.28
N GLU A 86 -5.85 -8.23 -11.26
CA GLU A 86 -6.23 -7.21 -12.25
C GLU A 86 -5.34 -7.27 -13.49
N GLY A 87 -4.41 -8.23 -13.54
CA GLY A 87 -3.49 -8.34 -14.66
C GLY A 87 -2.27 -7.43 -14.57
N ILE A 88 -2.06 -6.79 -13.44
CA ILE A 88 -0.91 -5.92 -13.21
C ILE A 88 0.17 -6.72 -12.50
N ILE A 89 1.28 -6.98 -13.18
CA ILE A 89 2.37 -7.80 -12.66
C ILE A 89 3.45 -6.90 -12.08
N VAL A 90 3.89 -7.26 -10.89
CA VAL A 90 4.95 -6.54 -10.18
C VAL A 90 6.27 -7.27 -10.29
#